data_97b2217e7fa272e7257dd06a12e6d2e7
#
_entry.id   97b2217e7fa272e7257dd06a12e6d2e7
#
_cell.length_a   1.000
_cell.length_b   1.000
_cell.length_c   1.000
_cell.angle_alpha   90.00
_cell.angle_beta   90.00
_cell.angle_gamma   90.00
#
_symmetry.space_group_name_H-M   'P 1'
#
loop_
_entity.id
_entity.type
_entity.pdbx_description
1 polymer ?
#
loop_
_entity_poly.entity_id
_entity_poly.type
_entity_poly.pdbx_seq_one_letter_code
_entity_poly.pdbx_strand_id
1 'polypeptide(L)'
;SLIGHNNKLLLNLINDVIDLSKIESGYLELRPDWVNLSELLDESVAEYAHQVPSGVELLTNYPAHDSLVELDSLRIKQILSNFLSNALKNTTTGHVEVFYEVDHQSVRIGVKDTGRGIPQNMLEKIFERFEKLDSFAQGAGLGLSICKLIVEKMNGRVLVDSQLGIGTTFVIELPCRSMLVE
;
A
#
# COMPACT_ATOMS: atom_id res chain seq x y z
N SER A 1 -17.21 -10.04 15.73
CA SER A 1 -18.08 -11.15 15.30
C SER A 1 -17.72 -11.56 13.87
N LEU A 2 -17.81 -12.84 13.54
CA LEU A 2 -17.55 -13.42 12.21
C LEU A 2 -18.39 -12.74 11.12
N ILE A 3 -19.62 -12.35 11.43
CA ILE A 3 -20.55 -11.66 10.51
C ILE A 3 -20.00 -10.26 10.14
N GLY A 4 -19.49 -9.49 11.10
CA GLY A 4 -18.92 -8.18 10.83
C GLY A 4 -17.63 -8.26 9.99
N HIS A 5 -16.82 -9.28 10.19
CA HIS A 5 -15.60 -9.51 9.41
C HIS A 5 -15.92 -9.87 7.95
N ASN A 6 -16.85 -10.79 7.74
CA ASN A 6 -17.26 -11.20 6.40
C ASN A 6 -17.94 -10.06 5.63
N ASN A 7 -18.73 -9.21 6.30
CA ASN A 7 -19.32 -8.02 5.66
C ASN A 7 -18.25 -7.02 5.21
N LYS A 8 -17.23 -6.79 6.02
CA LYS A 8 -16.12 -5.89 5.65
C LYS A 8 -15.32 -6.45 4.45
N LEU A 9 -15.07 -7.75 4.43
CA LEU A 9 -14.43 -8.41 3.29
C LEU A 9 -15.26 -8.27 2.01
N LEU A 10 -16.57 -8.49 2.09
CA LEU A 10 -17.46 -8.38 0.93
C LEU A 10 -17.51 -6.95 0.40
N LEU A 11 -17.60 -5.95 1.28
CA LEU A 11 -17.58 -4.54 0.89
C LEU A 11 -16.26 -4.16 0.20
N ASN A 12 -15.13 -4.63 0.72
CA ASN A 12 -13.83 -4.39 0.09
C ASN A 12 -13.77 -5.02 -1.31
N LEU A 13 -14.27 -6.25 -1.49
CA LEU A 13 -14.33 -6.92 -2.78
C LEU A 13 -15.21 -6.16 -3.80
N ILE A 14 -16.37 -5.68 -3.35
CA ILE A 14 -17.27 -4.89 -4.21
C ILE A 14 -16.58 -3.60 -4.63
N ASN A 15 -15.91 -2.89 -3.71
CA ASN A 15 -15.18 -1.67 -4.02
C ASN A 15 -14.02 -1.94 -4.98
N ASP A 16 -13.29 -3.04 -4.78
CA ASP A 16 -12.21 -3.47 -5.66
C ASP A 16 -12.70 -3.71 -7.10
N VAL A 17 -13.84 -4.40 -7.26
CA VAL A 17 -14.44 -4.65 -8.57
C VAL A 17 -14.94 -3.35 -9.22
N ILE A 18 -15.52 -2.44 -8.45
CA ILE A 18 -15.97 -1.12 -8.93
C ILE A 18 -14.77 -0.28 -9.39
N ASP A 19 -13.70 -0.23 -8.59
CA ASP A 19 -12.49 0.50 -8.94
C ASP A 19 -11.85 -0.07 -10.20
N LEU A 20 -11.74 -1.39 -10.30
CA LEU A 20 -11.24 -2.06 -11.50
C LEU A 20 -12.05 -1.69 -12.73
N SER A 21 -13.38 -1.73 -12.63
CA SER A 21 -14.29 -1.34 -13.72
C SER A 21 -14.10 0.13 -14.15
N LYS A 22 -13.94 1.04 -13.18
CA LYS A 22 -13.68 2.47 -13.45
C LYS A 22 -12.33 2.68 -14.13
N ILE A 23 -11.29 1.95 -13.72
CA ILE A 23 -9.96 2.05 -14.31
C ILE A 23 -10.00 1.54 -15.76
N GLU A 24 -10.57 0.36 -16.00
CA GLU A 24 -10.65 -0.26 -17.32
C GLU A 24 -11.49 0.56 -18.33
N SER A 25 -12.55 1.17 -17.86
CA SER A 25 -13.40 2.05 -18.68
C SER A 25 -12.84 3.47 -18.86
N GLY A 26 -11.71 3.78 -18.20
CA GLY A 26 -11.09 5.12 -18.23
C GLY A 26 -11.81 6.17 -17.38
N TYR A 27 -12.82 5.78 -16.60
CA TYR A 27 -13.62 6.68 -15.76
C TYR A 27 -13.03 6.92 -14.36
N LEU A 28 -11.85 6.37 -14.04
CA LEU A 28 -11.21 6.72 -12.77
C LEU A 28 -10.70 8.16 -12.82
N GLU A 29 -11.39 9.04 -12.13
CA GLU A 29 -10.95 10.42 -11.92
C GLU A 29 -9.99 10.48 -10.73
N LEU A 30 -8.84 11.12 -10.94
CA LEU A 30 -7.90 11.47 -9.88
C LEU A 30 -8.23 12.88 -9.38
N ARG A 31 -8.13 13.08 -8.07
CA ARG A 31 -8.39 14.36 -7.41
C ARG A 31 -7.19 14.74 -6.55
N PRO A 32 -6.09 15.19 -7.19
CA PRO A 32 -4.92 15.63 -6.46
C PRO A 32 -5.20 16.91 -5.67
N ASP A 33 -4.67 16.97 -4.46
CA ASP A 33 -4.67 18.14 -3.60
C ASP A 33 -3.33 18.21 -2.85
N TRP A 34 -3.02 19.36 -2.26
CA TRP A 34 -1.85 19.52 -1.43
C TRP A 34 -2.08 18.86 -0.07
N VAL A 35 -1.27 17.89 0.25
CA VAL A 35 -1.36 17.11 1.49
C VAL A 35 -0.03 17.09 2.23
N ASN A 36 -0.08 17.18 3.57
CA ASN A 36 1.06 16.85 4.41
C ASN A 36 1.24 15.32 4.41
N LEU A 37 2.37 14.88 3.89
CA LEU A 37 2.56 13.44 3.68
C LEU A 37 2.74 12.70 5.00
N SER A 38 3.46 13.27 5.98
CA SER A 38 3.60 12.66 7.30
C SER A 38 2.25 12.45 7.98
N GLU A 39 1.39 13.46 7.98
CA GLU A 39 0.05 13.37 8.58
C GLU A 39 -0.81 12.31 7.87
N LEU A 40 -0.80 12.28 6.54
CA LEU A 40 -1.55 11.30 5.74
C LEU A 40 -1.13 9.86 6.05
N LEU A 41 0.18 9.63 6.18
CA LEU A 41 0.72 8.31 6.49
C LEU A 41 0.43 7.91 7.94
N ASP A 42 0.56 8.84 8.89
CA ASP A 42 0.26 8.61 10.31
C ASP A 42 -1.21 8.23 10.53
N GLU A 43 -2.14 8.90 9.85
CA GLU A 43 -3.56 8.51 9.86
C GLU A 43 -3.74 7.07 9.36
N SER A 44 -3.09 6.71 8.27
CA SER A 44 -3.16 5.37 7.70
C SER A 44 -2.56 4.31 8.65
N VAL A 45 -1.43 4.61 9.28
CA VAL A 45 -0.77 3.73 10.27
C VAL A 45 -1.66 3.54 11.49
N ALA A 46 -2.27 4.61 12.00
CA ALA A 46 -3.15 4.57 13.17
C ALA A 46 -4.37 3.64 12.96
N GLU A 47 -4.92 3.59 11.74
CA GLU A 47 -6.03 2.68 11.41
C GLU A 47 -5.64 1.20 11.58
N TYR A 48 -4.36 0.85 11.43
CA TYR A 48 -3.86 -0.51 11.54
C TYR A 48 -3.25 -0.88 12.90
N ALA A 49 -3.07 0.08 13.80
CA ALA A 49 -2.43 -0.15 15.10
C ALA A 49 -3.06 -1.31 15.91
N HIS A 50 -4.38 -1.47 15.83
CA HIS A 50 -5.11 -2.54 16.52
C HIS A 50 -5.05 -3.91 15.82
N GLN A 51 -4.48 -3.99 14.62
CA GLN A 51 -4.32 -5.22 13.83
C GLN A 51 -2.89 -5.77 13.89
N VAL A 52 -1.99 -5.07 14.57
CA VAL A 52 -0.59 -5.47 14.70
C VAL A 52 -0.50 -6.76 15.53
N PRO A 53 0.09 -7.84 15.00
CA PRO A 53 0.24 -9.09 15.74
C PRO A 53 1.14 -8.92 16.97
N SER A 54 0.90 -9.73 18.00
CA SER A 54 1.80 -9.79 19.15
C SER A 54 3.20 -10.20 18.70
N GLY A 55 4.23 -9.42 19.09
CA GLY A 55 5.62 -9.64 18.68
C GLY A 55 6.03 -8.95 17.37
N VAL A 56 5.15 -8.14 16.80
CA VAL A 56 5.44 -7.26 15.66
C VAL A 56 5.40 -5.81 16.08
N GLU A 57 6.35 -5.01 15.63
CA GLU A 57 6.35 -3.56 15.81
C GLU A 57 5.91 -2.87 14.53
N LEU A 58 5.08 -1.84 14.64
CA LEU A 58 4.71 -0.97 13.53
C LEU A 58 5.45 0.36 13.67
N LEU A 59 6.33 0.65 12.72
CA LEU A 59 7.27 1.76 12.76
C LEU A 59 7.01 2.73 11.61
N THR A 60 7.42 3.99 11.80
CA THR A 60 7.43 5.01 10.75
C THR A 60 8.83 5.59 10.61
N ASN A 61 9.24 5.87 9.36
CA ASN A 61 10.53 6.44 9.04
C ASN A 61 10.35 7.53 7.98
N TYR A 62 10.31 8.78 8.45
CA TYR A 62 10.04 9.96 7.63
C TYR A 62 11.23 10.92 7.61
N PRO A 63 11.37 11.76 6.59
CA PRO A 63 12.34 12.86 6.60
C PRO A 63 12.16 13.78 7.81
N ALA A 64 13.25 14.44 8.20
CA ALA A 64 13.26 15.35 9.36
C ALA A 64 12.33 16.57 9.18
N HIS A 65 12.03 16.96 7.96
CA HIS A 65 11.12 18.05 7.62
C HIS A 65 9.91 17.49 6.87
N ASP A 66 8.74 17.95 7.27
CA ASP A 66 7.49 17.60 6.60
C ASP A 66 7.48 18.10 5.16
N SER A 67 6.78 17.38 4.33
CA SER A 67 6.61 17.72 2.91
C SER A 67 5.15 17.82 2.55
N LEU A 68 4.77 18.94 1.96
CA LEU A 68 3.52 19.07 1.22
C LEU A 68 3.74 18.52 -0.19
N VAL A 69 2.90 17.62 -0.61
CA VAL A 69 2.91 17.01 -1.94
C VAL A 69 1.54 17.08 -2.58
N GLU A 70 1.50 17.27 -3.89
CA GLU A 70 0.25 17.30 -4.65
C GLU A 70 -0.11 15.90 -5.13
N LEU A 71 -0.97 15.19 -4.38
CA LEU A 71 -1.38 13.82 -4.62
C LEU A 71 -2.86 13.61 -4.30
N ASP A 72 -3.45 12.55 -4.85
CA ASP A 72 -4.78 12.05 -4.46
C ASP A 72 -4.69 11.26 -3.15
N SER A 73 -5.04 11.90 -2.03
CA SER A 73 -4.94 11.33 -0.70
C SER A 73 -5.76 10.04 -0.53
N LEU A 74 -6.94 9.96 -1.15
CA LEU A 74 -7.79 8.79 -1.09
C LEU A 74 -7.11 7.58 -1.75
N ARG A 75 -6.47 7.79 -2.90
CA ARG A 75 -5.76 6.74 -3.63
C ARG A 75 -4.48 6.32 -2.91
N ILE A 76 -3.76 7.25 -2.32
CA ILE A 76 -2.59 6.91 -1.48
C ILE A 76 -3.02 6.05 -0.28
N LYS A 77 -4.07 6.44 0.45
CA LYS A 77 -4.61 5.63 1.56
C LYS A 77 -5.03 4.23 1.11
N GLN A 78 -5.66 4.10 -0.05
CA GLN A 78 -6.06 2.82 -0.63
C GLN A 78 -4.84 1.91 -0.89
N ILE A 79 -3.78 2.44 -1.50
CA ILE A 79 -2.55 1.70 -1.78
C ILE A 79 -1.87 1.28 -0.47
N LEU A 80 -1.73 2.22 0.49
CA LEU A 80 -1.13 1.94 1.80
C LEU A 80 -1.90 0.86 2.57
N SER A 81 -3.23 0.91 2.53
CA SER A 81 -4.11 -0.09 3.14
C SER A 81 -3.78 -1.50 2.61
N ASN A 82 -3.59 -1.65 1.31
CA ASN A 82 -3.19 -2.91 0.70
C ASN A 82 -1.79 -3.35 1.16
N PHE A 83 -0.81 -2.46 1.15
CA PHE A 83 0.56 -2.78 1.52
C PHE A 83 0.67 -3.12 3.01
N LEU A 84 0.06 -2.32 3.90
CA LEU A 84 0.03 -2.56 5.35
C LEU A 84 -0.68 -3.87 5.70
N SER A 85 -1.86 -4.12 5.11
CA SER A 85 -2.59 -5.36 5.32
C SER A 85 -1.76 -6.58 4.89
N ASN A 86 -1.07 -6.51 3.76
CA ASN A 86 -0.19 -7.59 3.30
C ASN A 86 1.01 -7.78 4.23
N ALA A 87 1.68 -6.71 4.63
CA ALA A 87 2.83 -6.75 5.52
C ALA A 87 2.47 -7.37 6.88
N LEU A 88 1.39 -6.89 7.52
CA LEU A 88 0.95 -7.39 8.82
C LEU A 88 0.49 -8.86 8.80
N LYS A 89 -0.12 -9.32 7.69
CA LYS A 89 -0.48 -10.74 7.52
C LYS A 89 0.72 -11.65 7.34
N ASN A 90 1.80 -11.16 6.75
CA ASN A 90 2.97 -11.95 6.43
C ASN A 90 4.10 -11.86 7.45
N THR A 91 3.97 -10.99 8.46
CA THR A 91 4.94 -10.78 9.52
C THR A 91 4.40 -11.35 10.84
N THR A 92 5.08 -12.34 11.39
CA THR A 92 4.71 -12.97 12.67
C THR A 92 5.58 -12.47 13.82
N THR A 93 6.79 -12.02 13.53
CA THR A 93 7.73 -11.42 14.48
C THR A 93 8.60 -10.41 13.75
N GLY A 94 9.09 -9.41 14.47
CA GLY A 94 9.93 -8.35 13.90
C GLY A 94 9.16 -7.05 13.72
N HIS A 95 9.22 -6.44 12.54
CA HIS A 95 8.59 -5.13 12.34
C HIS A 95 8.03 -4.94 10.94
N VAL A 96 7.09 -4.00 10.86
CA VAL A 96 6.58 -3.39 9.63
C VAL A 96 6.89 -1.90 9.71
N GLU A 97 7.56 -1.36 8.71
CA GLU A 97 7.96 0.04 8.63
C GLU A 97 7.26 0.73 7.46
N VAL A 98 6.62 1.88 7.73
CA VAL A 98 6.10 2.79 6.71
C VAL A 98 7.10 3.93 6.55
N PHE A 99 7.48 4.23 5.32
CA PHE A 99 8.44 5.28 5.03
C PHE A 99 8.08 6.07 3.79
N TYR A 100 8.64 7.26 3.68
CA TYR A 100 8.62 8.01 2.42
C TYR A 100 9.91 8.81 2.22
N GLU A 101 10.17 9.12 0.97
CA GLU A 101 11.24 9.99 0.53
C GLU A 101 10.67 10.96 -0.52
N VAL A 102 11.03 12.24 -0.44
CA VAL A 102 10.61 13.25 -1.41
C VAL A 102 11.83 13.81 -2.11
N ASP A 103 11.77 13.82 -3.43
CA ASP A 103 12.70 14.53 -4.29
C ASP A 103 11.97 15.70 -4.98
N HIS A 104 12.70 16.54 -5.73
CA HIS A 104 12.16 17.76 -6.35
C HIS A 104 10.93 17.52 -7.25
N GLN A 105 10.80 16.37 -7.86
CA GLN A 105 9.75 16.06 -8.84
C GLN A 105 9.05 14.72 -8.61
N SER A 106 9.40 14.03 -7.53
CA SER A 106 8.85 12.71 -7.24
C SER A 106 8.78 12.44 -5.75
N VAL A 107 7.90 11.53 -5.40
CA VAL A 107 7.80 10.95 -4.06
C VAL A 107 7.88 9.43 -4.15
N ARG A 108 8.56 8.83 -3.19
CA ARG A 108 8.58 7.38 -2.96
C ARG A 108 7.91 7.11 -1.63
N ILE A 109 6.88 6.28 -1.63
CA ILE A 109 6.16 5.88 -0.42
C ILE A 109 6.21 4.36 -0.35
N GLY A 110 6.60 3.82 0.78
CA GLY A 110 6.79 2.38 0.90
C GLY A 110 6.40 1.78 2.23
N VAL A 111 6.20 0.46 2.19
CA VAL A 111 6.00 -0.39 3.36
C VAL A 111 7.01 -1.53 3.28
N LYS A 112 7.81 -1.66 4.32
CA LYS A 112 8.82 -2.69 4.48
C LYS A 112 8.43 -3.61 5.63
N ASP A 113 8.51 -4.91 5.43
CA ASP A 113 8.28 -5.90 6.47
C ASP A 113 9.44 -6.88 6.61
N THR A 114 9.55 -7.48 7.78
CA THR A 114 10.51 -8.55 8.09
C THR A 114 9.83 -9.92 8.10
N GLY A 115 8.79 -10.08 7.30
CA GLY A 115 7.99 -11.29 7.22
C GLY A 115 8.63 -12.41 6.39
N ARG A 116 7.80 -13.32 5.94
CA ARG A 116 8.24 -14.53 5.22
C ARG A 116 8.90 -14.27 3.86
N GLY A 117 8.74 -13.08 3.30
CA GLY A 117 9.20 -12.75 1.95
C GLY A 117 8.41 -13.46 0.84
N ILE A 118 8.78 -13.17 -0.40
CA ILE A 118 8.14 -13.68 -1.63
C ILE A 118 9.20 -14.42 -2.45
N PRO A 119 8.92 -15.64 -2.91
CA PRO A 119 9.80 -16.34 -3.82
C PRO A 119 10.02 -15.57 -5.11
N GLN A 120 11.25 -15.58 -5.63
CA GLN A 120 11.64 -14.80 -6.82
C GLN A 120 10.76 -15.11 -8.05
N ASN A 121 10.37 -16.36 -8.23
CA ASN A 121 9.51 -16.80 -9.34
C ASN A 121 8.06 -16.33 -9.22
N MET A 122 7.67 -15.73 -8.08
CA MET A 122 6.33 -15.19 -7.84
C MET A 122 6.27 -13.67 -7.97
N LEU A 123 7.43 -12.96 -7.96
CA LEU A 123 7.46 -11.50 -7.93
C LEU A 123 6.74 -10.83 -9.11
N GLU A 124 6.80 -11.42 -10.29
CA GLU A 124 6.08 -10.90 -11.46
C GLU A 124 4.58 -11.17 -11.36
N LYS A 125 4.19 -12.30 -10.76
CA LYS A 125 2.80 -12.77 -10.68
C LYS A 125 1.97 -12.08 -9.59
N ILE A 126 2.60 -11.55 -8.53
CA ILE A 126 1.85 -10.93 -7.42
C ILE A 126 0.98 -9.74 -7.83
N PHE A 127 1.25 -9.15 -8.98
CA PHE A 127 0.45 -8.06 -9.55
C PHE A 127 -0.59 -8.54 -10.57
N GLU A 128 -0.65 -9.85 -10.86
CA GLU A 128 -1.70 -10.41 -11.69
C GLU A 128 -3.00 -10.52 -10.90
N ARG A 129 -4.12 -10.42 -11.61
CA ARG A 129 -5.46 -10.49 -10.99
C ARG A 129 -5.72 -11.91 -10.49
N PHE A 130 -6.32 -12.00 -9.30
CA PHE A 130 -6.68 -13.26 -8.64
C PHE A 130 -5.49 -14.14 -8.25
N GLU A 131 -4.26 -13.66 -8.42
CA GLU A 131 -3.08 -14.35 -7.90
C GLU A 131 -2.97 -14.16 -6.40
N LYS A 132 -2.62 -15.24 -5.72
CA LYS A 132 -2.39 -15.28 -4.27
C LYS A 132 -1.12 -16.06 -4.01
N LEU A 133 -0.30 -15.57 -3.09
CA LEU A 133 0.87 -16.29 -2.61
C LEU A 133 0.52 -17.56 -1.84
N ASP A 134 -0.70 -17.60 -1.32
CA ASP A 134 -1.22 -18.74 -0.54
C ASP A 134 -2.71 -18.91 -0.86
N SER A 135 -3.12 -20.12 -1.21
CA SER A 135 -4.52 -20.47 -1.51
C SER A 135 -5.45 -20.25 -0.30
N PHE A 136 -4.90 -20.19 0.92
CA PHE A 136 -5.64 -19.94 2.15
C PHE A 136 -5.65 -18.45 2.56
N ALA A 137 -4.94 -17.57 1.83
CA ALA A 137 -4.97 -16.14 2.12
C ALA A 137 -6.36 -15.57 1.90
N GLN A 138 -6.88 -14.84 2.89
CA GLN A 138 -8.16 -14.15 2.77
C GLN A 138 -8.03 -12.97 1.79
N GLY A 139 -9.02 -12.83 0.93
CA GLY A 139 -9.10 -11.76 -0.09
C GLY A 139 -9.25 -12.34 -1.50
N ALA A 140 -9.61 -11.50 -2.48
CA ALA A 140 -9.84 -11.92 -3.87
C ALA A 140 -8.55 -11.99 -4.71
N GLY A 141 -7.40 -11.56 -4.18
CA GLY A 141 -6.17 -11.44 -4.99
C GLY A 141 -6.21 -10.25 -5.97
N LEU A 142 -7.03 -9.23 -5.69
CA LEU A 142 -7.17 -8.04 -6.52
C LEU A 142 -6.38 -6.84 -6.00
N GLY A 143 -6.05 -6.80 -4.70
CA GLY A 143 -5.49 -5.62 -4.04
C GLY A 143 -4.22 -5.09 -4.70
N LEU A 144 -3.20 -5.92 -4.93
CA LEU A 144 -1.94 -5.48 -5.54
C LEU A 144 -2.10 -5.11 -7.03
N SER A 145 -2.95 -5.83 -7.77
CA SER A 145 -3.22 -5.49 -9.17
C SER A 145 -3.93 -4.14 -9.30
N ILE A 146 -4.86 -3.83 -8.42
CA ILE A 146 -5.53 -2.53 -8.36
C ILE A 146 -4.55 -1.43 -7.96
N CYS A 147 -3.68 -1.65 -6.96
CA CYS A 147 -2.62 -0.72 -6.60
C CYS A 147 -1.75 -0.36 -7.81
N LYS A 148 -1.31 -1.36 -8.57
CA LYS A 148 -0.51 -1.15 -9.77
C LYS A 148 -1.24 -0.28 -10.79
N LEU A 149 -2.51 -0.59 -11.09
CA LEU A 149 -3.32 0.17 -12.04
C LEU A 149 -3.56 1.62 -11.61
N ILE A 150 -3.81 1.86 -10.31
CA ILE A 150 -3.97 3.22 -9.76
C ILE A 150 -2.65 4.00 -9.90
N VAL A 151 -1.53 3.39 -9.53
CA VAL A 151 -0.20 4.01 -9.62
C VAL A 151 0.15 4.33 -11.07
N GLU A 152 -0.11 3.43 -12.02
CA GLU A 152 0.08 3.67 -13.45
C GLU A 152 -0.81 4.82 -13.95
N LYS A 153 -2.04 4.93 -13.48
CA LYS A 153 -2.93 6.06 -13.78
C LYS A 153 -2.40 7.39 -13.22
N MET A 154 -1.64 7.34 -12.13
CA MET A 154 -0.93 8.49 -11.56
C MET A 154 0.43 8.76 -12.24
N ASN A 155 0.72 8.11 -13.36
CA ASN A 155 2.00 8.14 -14.08
C ASN A 155 3.21 7.69 -13.25
N GLY A 156 2.98 6.85 -12.26
CA GLY A 156 4.00 6.27 -11.40
C GLY A 156 4.31 4.81 -11.71
N ARG A 157 5.06 4.20 -10.82
CA ARG A 157 5.40 2.77 -10.86
C ARG A 157 5.40 2.14 -9.48
N VAL A 158 5.08 0.85 -9.41
CA VAL A 158 5.22 0.03 -8.20
C VAL A 158 6.51 -0.76 -8.30
N LEU A 159 7.29 -0.72 -7.23
CA LEU A 159 8.52 -1.48 -7.08
C LEU A 159 8.33 -2.50 -5.95
N VAL A 160 8.90 -3.67 -6.10
CA VAL A 160 8.95 -4.70 -5.07
C VAL A 160 10.36 -5.24 -4.96
N ASP A 161 10.85 -5.31 -3.73
CA ASP A 161 12.08 -6.02 -3.38
C ASP A 161 11.74 -7.02 -2.28
N SER A 162 12.09 -8.28 -2.49
CA SER A 162 11.75 -9.32 -1.54
C SER A 162 12.72 -10.47 -1.58
N GLN A 163 13.03 -10.97 -0.39
CA GLN A 163 13.84 -12.16 -0.21
C GLN A 163 13.12 -13.12 0.74
N LEU A 164 12.95 -14.35 0.27
CA LEU A 164 12.28 -15.41 1.05
C LEU A 164 12.98 -15.62 2.39
N GLY A 165 12.21 -15.60 3.49
CA GLY A 165 12.70 -15.74 4.86
C GLY A 165 13.31 -14.46 5.46
N ILE A 166 13.36 -13.34 4.72
CA ILE A 166 13.89 -12.06 5.21
C ILE A 166 12.81 -10.99 5.29
N GLY A 167 12.01 -10.84 4.24
CA GLY A 167 10.93 -9.86 4.20
C GLY A 167 10.67 -9.29 2.81
N THR A 168 9.77 -8.30 2.77
CA THR A 168 9.33 -7.64 1.54
C THR A 168 9.31 -6.13 1.70
N THR A 169 9.66 -5.42 0.66
CA THR A 169 9.49 -3.97 0.55
C THR A 169 8.67 -3.67 -0.69
N PHE A 170 7.50 -3.06 -0.50
CA PHE A 170 6.69 -2.49 -1.57
C PHE A 170 6.88 -0.97 -1.56
N VAL A 171 7.13 -0.41 -2.73
CA VAL A 171 7.31 1.05 -2.90
C VAL A 171 6.50 1.50 -4.10
N ILE A 172 5.80 2.61 -3.96
CA ILE A 172 5.29 3.38 -5.09
C ILE A 172 6.21 4.57 -5.33
N GLU A 173 6.48 4.86 -6.59
CA GLU A 173 7.19 6.06 -7.02
C GLU A 173 6.26 6.85 -7.92
N LEU A 174 5.97 8.09 -7.53
CA LEU A 174 4.99 8.94 -8.18
C LEU A 174 5.63 10.27 -8.56
N PRO A 175 5.40 10.76 -9.80
CA PRO A 175 5.72 12.15 -10.11
C PRO A 175 4.76 13.06 -9.35
N CYS A 176 5.29 14.08 -8.69
CA CYS A 176 4.48 15.05 -7.96
C CYS A 176 5.19 16.40 -7.84
N ARG A 177 4.42 17.44 -7.57
CA ARG A 177 4.96 18.70 -7.05
C ARG A 177 5.12 18.57 -5.54
N SER A 178 6.20 19.10 -5.01
CA SER A 178 6.50 19.06 -3.58
C SER A 178 6.99 20.41 -3.06
N MET A 179 6.71 20.68 -1.79
CA MET A 179 7.22 21.83 -1.03
C MET A 179 7.61 21.34 0.37
N LEU A 180 8.76 21.79 0.85
CA LEU A 180 9.14 21.60 2.25
C LEU A 180 8.27 22.48 3.14
N VAL A 181 7.84 21.95 4.27
CA VAL A 181 7.19 22.72 5.34
C VAL A 181 8.31 23.23 6.26
N GLU A 182 8.42 24.56 6.37
CA GLU A 182 9.38 25.22 7.30
C GLU A 182 8.89 25.12 8.76
#